data_4de3172383c889395cfdef5dad3ef698
#
_entry.id   4de3172383c889395cfdef5dad3ef698
#
_cell.length_a   1.000
_cell.length_b   1.000
_cell.length_c   1.000
_cell.angle_alpha   90.00
_cell.angle_beta   90.00
_cell.angle_gamma   90.00
#
_symmetry.space_group_name_H-M   'P 1'
#
loop_
_entity.id
_entity.type
_entity.pdbx_description
1 polymer ?
#
loop_
_entity_poly.entity_id
_entity_poly.type
_entity_poly.pdbx_seq_one_letter_code
_entity_poly.pdbx_strand_id
1 'polypeptide(L)'
;MPQDLKCYRVFIASPGGLQAERQAFREVVREYNEEEAVPRGVLFWPAGWEDTLGRVGRPQSIINEDVRSCDYFLLLLWDRWGSPPDVRSSEFSSGTEEEYHIAMECFADQDQPLRQIVMMFKAVDAQKLSDPGPQLQQVLEFKGRIEREKTHLFHTLTV
;
A
#
# COMPACT_ATOMS: atom_id res chain seq x y z
N MET A 1 -14.44 -27.90 15.51
CA MET A 1 -13.04 -28.10 15.95
C MET A 1 -12.21 -26.88 15.63
N PRO A 2 -11.33 -26.45 16.55
CA PRO A 2 -10.40 -25.36 16.24
C PRO A 2 -9.53 -25.74 15.03
N GLN A 3 -9.17 -24.73 14.23
CA GLN A 3 -8.32 -24.90 13.06
C GLN A 3 -7.14 -23.92 13.14
N ASP A 4 -5.94 -24.43 12.92
CA ASP A 4 -4.76 -23.59 12.79
C ASP A 4 -4.67 -23.05 11.36
N LEU A 5 -4.46 -21.74 11.26
CA LEU A 5 -4.35 -21.05 9.97
C LEU A 5 -2.98 -20.39 9.82
N LYS A 6 -2.40 -20.51 8.64
CA LYS A 6 -1.20 -19.76 8.29
C LYS A 6 -1.62 -18.35 7.87
N CYS A 7 -1.29 -17.36 8.68
CA CYS A 7 -1.72 -15.98 8.47
C CYS A 7 -0.64 -15.17 7.73
N TYR A 8 -1.04 -14.57 6.60
CA TYR A 8 -0.22 -13.61 5.86
C TYR A 8 -0.80 -12.21 6.00
N ARG A 9 0.04 -11.24 6.33
CA ARG A 9 -0.36 -9.85 6.46
C ARG A 9 -0.21 -9.13 5.12
N VAL A 10 -1.26 -8.47 4.68
CA VAL A 10 -1.28 -7.68 3.45
C VAL A 10 -1.44 -6.21 3.82
N PHE A 11 -0.41 -5.41 3.60
CA PHE A 11 -0.44 -3.98 3.91
C PHE A 11 -0.88 -3.19 2.67
N ILE A 12 -1.86 -2.31 2.85
CA ILE A 12 -2.27 -1.36 1.81
C ILE A 12 -1.80 0.04 2.16
N ALA A 13 -1.00 0.63 1.28
CA ALA A 13 -0.52 2.00 1.37
C ALA A 13 -1.20 2.85 0.32
N SER A 14 -1.71 4.01 0.70
CA SER A 14 -2.27 4.99 -0.22
C SER A 14 -2.30 6.38 0.42
N PRO A 15 -2.21 7.45 -0.38
CA PRO A 15 -2.56 8.79 0.09
C PRO A 15 -4.06 8.88 0.42
N GLY A 16 -4.49 10.00 0.98
CA GLY A 16 -5.92 10.26 1.22
C GLY A 16 -6.75 10.30 -0.06
N GLY A 17 -8.06 10.18 0.05
CA GLY A 17 -8.98 10.25 -1.06
C GLY A 17 -9.32 8.91 -1.72
N LEU A 18 -8.85 7.80 -1.16
CA LEU A 18 -9.05 6.44 -1.70
C LEU A 18 -9.78 5.52 -0.71
N GLN A 19 -10.63 6.08 0.12
CA GLN A 19 -11.34 5.31 1.15
C GLN A 19 -12.23 4.21 0.57
N ALA A 20 -12.92 4.50 -0.54
CA ALA A 20 -13.78 3.51 -1.20
C ALA A 20 -12.96 2.32 -1.73
N GLU A 21 -11.82 2.59 -2.32
CA GLU A 21 -10.91 1.57 -2.85
C GLU A 21 -10.28 0.76 -1.72
N ARG A 22 -9.90 1.40 -0.63
CA ARG A 22 -9.37 0.72 0.56
C ARG A 22 -10.42 -0.19 1.19
N GLN A 23 -11.66 0.25 1.26
CA GLN A 23 -12.77 -0.57 1.76
C GLN A 23 -13.04 -1.74 0.82
N ALA A 24 -13.05 -1.51 -0.48
CA ALA A 24 -13.21 -2.58 -1.47
C ALA A 24 -12.10 -3.63 -1.36
N PHE A 25 -10.86 -3.21 -1.14
CA PHE A 25 -9.75 -4.13 -0.88
C PHE A 25 -10.02 -5.02 0.32
N ARG A 26 -10.47 -4.47 1.44
CA ARG A 26 -10.79 -5.24 2.65
C ARG A 26 -11.92 -6.23 2.42
N GLU A 27 -12.94 -5.83 1.67
CA GLU A 27 -14.07 -6.70 1.33
C GLU A 27 -13.64 -7.86 0.44
N VAL A 28 -12.83 -7.60 -0.58
CA VAL A 28 -12.29 -8.64 -1.47
C VAL A 28 -11.43 -9.63 -0.70
N VAL A 29 -10.57 -9.15 0.20
CA VAL A 29 -9.73 -10.03 1.02
C VAL A 29 -10.61 -10.90 1.94
N ARG A 30 -11.65 -10.33 2.54
CA ARG A 30 -12.58 -11.08 3.38
C ARG A 30 -13.29 -12.17 2.60
N GLU A 31 -13.84 -11.84 1.44
CA GLU A 31 -14.52 -12.82 0.58
C GLU A 31 -13.56 -13.94 0.15
N TYR A 32 -12.37 -13.58 -0.27
CA TYR A 32 -11.35 -14.56 -0.66
C TYR A 32 -10.98 -15.47 0.51
N ASN A 33 -10.86 -14.93 1.71
CA ASN A 33 -10.59 -15.72 2.91
C ASN A 33 -11.70 -16.75 3.14
N GLU A 34 -12.97 -16.32 3.07
CA GLU A 34 -14.12 -17.19 3.33
C GLU A 34 -14.24 -18.30 2.29
N GLU A 35 -14.08 -17.97 1.02
CA GLU A 35 -14.33 -18.87 -0.09
C GLU A 35 -13.14 -19.79 -0.42
N GLU A 36 -11.93 -19.27 -0.33
CA GLU A 36 -10.75 -19.97 -0.86
C GLU A 36 -9.64 -20.19 0.17
N ALA A 37 -9.23 -19.16 0.93
CA ALA A 37 -8.02 -19.25 1.73
C ALA A 37 -8.21 -20.09 2.99
N VAL A 38 -9.24 -19.82 3.78
CA VAL A 38 -9.52 -20.53 5.04
C VAL A 38 -9.74 -22.03 4.79
N PRO A 39 -10.52 -22.46 3.79
CA PRO A 39 -10.61 -23.89 3.47
C PRO A 39 -9.27 -24.58 3.16
N ARG A 40 -8.27 -23.81 2.72
CA ARG A 40 -6.91 -24.29 2.45
C ARG A 40 -5.94 -24.10 3.61
N GLY A 41 -6.41 -23.67 4.77
CA GLY A 41 -5.58 -23.46 5.96
C GLY A 41 -4.80 -22.14 5.95
N VAL A 42 -5.25 -21.15 5.19
CA VAL A 42 -4.58 -19.85 5.03
C VAL A 42 -5.54 -18.72 5.36
N LEU A 43 -5.02 -17.65 5.94
CA LEU A 43 -5.76 -16.42 6.19
C LEU A 43 -4.93 -15.23 5.71
N PHE A 44 -5.52 -14.35 4.92
CA PHE A 44 -4.93 -13.06 4.57
C PHE A 44 -5.50 -11.97 5.47
N TRP A 45 -4.64 -11.31 6.23
CA TRP A 45 -5.02 -10.26 7.17
C TRP A 45 -4.73 -8.89 6.56
N PRO A 46 -5.75 -8.10 6.21
CA PRO A 46 -5.52 -6.75 5.68
C PRO A 46 -5.06 -5.81 6.80
N ALA A 47 -3.99 -5.07 6.53
CA ALA A 47 -3.43 -4.08 7.44
C ALA A 47 -3.31 -2.73 6.73
N GLY A 48 -3.35 -1.64 7.48
CA GLY A 48 -3.20 -0.30 6.97
C GLY A 48 -3.26 0.72 8.10
N TRP A 49 -3.23 2.02 7.75
CA TRP A 49 -3.23 3.08 8.74
C TRP A 49 -4.47 3.06 9.64
N GLU A 50 -5.58 2.52 9.18
CA GLU A 50 -6.82 2.39 9.97
C GLU A 50 -6.60 1.54 11.23
N ASP A 51 -5.70 0.57 11.18
CA ASP A 51 -5.43 -0.34 12.28
C ASP A 51 -4.48 0.26 13.32
N THR A 52 -3.87 1.40 13.02
CA THR A 52 -2.94 2.07 13.92
C THR A 52 -3.62 3.06 14.86
N LEU A 53 -4.91 3.30 14.70
CA LEU A 53 -5.67 4.22 15.53
C LEU A 53 -5.67 3.78 17.00
N GLY A 54 -5.30 4.71 17.89
CA GLY A 54 -5.22 4.44 19.32
C GLY A 54 -3.89 3.90 19.83
N ARG A 55 -2.94 3.59 18.96
CA ARG A 55 -1.57 3.23 19.38
C ARG A 55 -0.80 4.48 19.81
N VAL A 56 0.15 4.30 20.72
CA VAL A 56 1.00 5.38 21.24
C VAL A 56 2.26 5.51 20.41
N GLY A 57 2.58 6.75 20.04
CA GLY A 57 3.79 7.06 19.28
C GLY A 57 3.52 7.97 18.08
N ARG A 58 4.58 8.27 17.33
CA ARG A 58 4.46 9.00 16.06
C ARG A 58 3.67 8.11 15.08
N PRO A 59 2.56 8.60 14.52
CA PRO A 59 1.71 7.76 13.67
C PRO A 59 2.46 7.07 12.53
N GLN A 60 3.35 7.78 11.84
CA GLN A 60 4.12 7.21 10.74
C GLN A 60 5.10 6.12 11.22
N SER A 61 5.70 6.26 12.40
CA SER A 61 6.58 5.22 12.95
C SER A 61 5.82 3.92 13.21
N ILE A 62 4.60 4.02 13.71
CA ILE A 62 3.73 2.86 13.99
C ILE A 62 3.32 2.19 12.67
N ILE A 63 2.96 2.99 11.68
CA ILE A 63 2.63 2.49 10.34
C ILE A 63 3.84 1.77 9.73
N ASN A 64 5.03 2.35 9.87
CA ASN A 64 6.27 1.76 9.36
C ASN A 64 6.57 0.39 9.98
N GLU A 65 6.26 0.20 11.26
CA GLU A 65 6.38 -1.13 11.90
C GLU A 65 5.45 -2.16 11.23
N ASP A 66 4.24 -1.75 10.90
CA ASP A 66 3.29 -2.62 10.20
C ASP A 66 3.79 -2.98 8.78
N VAL A 67 4.41 -2.03 8.07
CA VAL A 67 5.07 -2.31 6.78
C VAL A 67 6.19 -3.34 6.93
N ARG A 68 7.05 -3.18 7.94
CA ARG A 68 8.17 -4.11 8.17
C ARG A 68 7.72 -5.53 8.52
N SER A 69 6.53 -5.67 9.06
CA SER A 69 5.99 -6.98 9.46
C SER A 69 5.05 -7.60 8.43
N CYS A 70 4.78 -6.95 7.30
CA CYS A 70 3.86 -7.49 6.31
C CYS A 70 4.53 -8.50 5.37
N ASP A 71 3.73 -9.40 4.84
CA ASP A 71 4.14 -10.41 3.87
C ASP A 71 3.93 -9.93 2.43
N TYR A 72 2.91 -9.09 2.22
CA TYR A 72 2.56 -8.49 0.94
C TYR A 72 2.30 -7.01 1.13
N PHE A 73 2.82 -6.21 0.22
CA PHE A 73 2.65 -4.75 0.22
C PHE A 73 1.93 -4.33 -1.06
N LEU A 74 0.80 -3.65 -0.89
CA LEU A 74 0.03 -3.08 -1.99
C LEU A 74 0.09 -1.56 -1.91
N LEU A 75 0.60 -0.93 -2.96
CA LEU A 75 0.60 0.52 -3.12
C LEU A 75 -0.52 0.93 -4.07
N LEU A 76 -1.40 1.80 -3.63
CA LEU A 76 -2.50 2.34 -4.43
C LEU A 76 -2.34 3.85 -4.57
N LEU A 77 -2.25 4.33 -5.82
CA LEU A 77 -2.12 5.74 -6.16
C LEU A 77 -3.19 6.16 -7.16
N TRP A 78 -3.57 7.42 -7.11
CA TRP A 78 -4.52 8.03 -8.02
C TRP A 78 -4.05 9.42 -8.45
N ASP A 79 -4.66 10.49 -7.93
CA ASP A 79 -4.41 11.87 -8.34
C ASP A 79 -3.66 12.69 -7.28
N ARG A 80 -3.24 12.05 -6.20
CA ARG A 80 -2.59 12.71 -5.07
C ARG A 80 -1.38 11.90 -4.60
N TRP A 81 -0.30 12.61 -4.31
CA TRP A 81 0.93 12.03 -3.77
C TRP A 81 0.92 11.90 -2.25
N GLY A 82 0.27 12.85 -1.59
CA GLY A 82 0.21 12.93 -0.13
C GLY A 82 1.07 14.05 0.43
N SER A 83 1.15 14.09 1.75
CA SER A 83 1.89 15.11 2.50
C SER A 83 3.07 14.50 3.22
N PRO A 84 4.12 15.30 3.52
CA PRO A 84 5.24 14.82 4.32
C PRO A 84 4.77 14.26 5.67
N PRO A 85 5.33 13.12 6.10
CA PRO A 85 4.89 12.44 7.32
C PRO A 85 5.28 13.20 8.59
N ASP A 86 6.34 13.99 8.54
CA ASP A 86 6.81 14.81 9.64
C ASP A 86 7.53 16.04 9.09
N VAL A 87 7.14 17.23 9.56
CA VAL A 87 7.68 18.51 9.07
C VAL A 87 9.15 18.72 9.45
N ARG A 88 9.65 18.00 10.46
CA ARG A 88 10.96 18.28 11.07
C ARG A 88 12.11 17.40 10.60
N SER A 89 11.86 16.19 10.10
CA SER A 89 12.92 15.21 9.87
C SER A 89 12.71 14.29 8.68
N SER A 90 11.68 14.51 7.87
CA SER A 90 11.37 13.57 6.81
C SER A 90 12.22 13.84 5.57
N GLU A 91 12.94 12.80 5.13
CA GLU A 91 13.60 12.74 3.83
C GLU A 91 12.61 12.48 2.70
N PHE A 92 11.35 12.15 3.04
CA PHE A 92 10.33 11.76 2.10
C PHE A 92 9.30 12.85 1.90
N SER A 93 8.82 12.98 0.67
CA SER A 93 7.81 13.96 0.31
C SER A 93 6.39 13.56 0.70
N SER A 94 6.17 12.29 1.06
CA SER A 94 4.90 11.83 1.60
C SER A 94 5.08 10.61 2.50
N GLY A 95 4.08 10.34 3.37
CA GLY A 95 4.05 9.13 4.17
C GLY A 95 3.98 7.86 3.32
N THR A 96 3.24 7.90 2.23
CA THR A 96 3.14 6.79 1.27
C THR A 96 4.48 6.49 0.61
N GLU A 97 5.27 7.51 0.28
CA GLU A 97 6.63 7.34 -0.23
C GLU A 97 7.53 6.68 0.80
N GLU A 98 7.48 7.11 2.07
CA GLU A 98 8.25 6.49 3.15
C GLU A 98 7.89 5.01 3.30
N GLU A 99 6.61 4.68 3.32
CA GLU A 99 6.13 3.28 3.40
C GLU A 99 6.65 2.44 2.23
N TYR A 100 6.61 2.99 1.03
CA TYR A 100 7.15 2.32 -0.16
C TYR A 100 8.65 2.06 -0.05
N HIS A 101 9.42 3.04 0.41
CA HIS A 101 10.87 2.87 0.59
C HIS A 101 11.18 1.78 1.61
N ILE A 102 10.45 1.72 2.71
CA ILE A 102 10.60 0.67 3.71
C ILE A 102 10.26 -0.69 3.11
N ALA A 103 9.19 -0.78 2.32
CA ALA A 103 8.83 -2.01 1.62
C ALA A 103 9.94 -2.46 0.66
N MET A 104 10.57 -1.53 -0.05
CA MET A 104 11.68 -1.84 -0.95
C MET A 104 12.90 -2.37 -0.19
N GLU A 105 13.23 -1.77 0.96
CA GLU A 105 14.31 -2.27 1.82
C GLU A 105 14.00 -3.69 2.31
N CYS A 106 12.78 -3.93 2.77
CA CYS A 106 12.34 -5.24 3.24
C CYS A 106 12.33 -6.27 2.11
N PHE A 107 11.94 -5.89 0.92
CA PHE A 107 11.91 -6.80 -0.23
C PHE A 107 13.32 -7.23 -0.67
N ALA A 108 14.30 -6.34 -0.52
CA ALA A 108 15.70 -6.65 -0.82
C ALA A 108 16.38 -7.51 0.26
N ASP A 109 15.82 -7.58 1.45
CA ASP A 109 16.38 -8.31 2.59
C ASP A 109 15.71 -9.67 2.74
N GLN A 110 16.47 -10.74 2.55
CA GLN A 110 15.96 -12.12 2.64
C GLN A 110 15.50 -12.53 4.05
N ASP A 111 15.95 -11.81 5.07
CA ASP A 111 15.56 -12.08 6.47
C ASP A 111 14.21 -11.44 6.84
N GLN A 112 13.66 -10.60 5.96
CA GLN A 112 12.37 -9.97 6.16
C GLN A 112 11.23 -10.81 5.57
N PRO A 113 10.00 -10.72 6.13
CA PRO A 113 8.88 -11.54 5.67
C PRO A 113 8.31 -11.15 4.31
N LEU A 114 8.59 -9.95 3.80
CA LEU A 114 7.96 -9.42 2.60
C LEU A 114 8.26 -10.26 1.36
N ARG A 115 7.20 -10.73 0.70
CA ARG A 115 7.25 -11.64 -0.44
C ARG A 115 7.02 -10.95 -1.77
N GLN A 116 6.20 -9.90 -1.79
CA GLN A 116 5.78 -9.24 -3.02
C GLN A 116 5.34 -7.81 -2.77
N ILE A 117 5.67 -6.94 -3.73
CA ILE A 117 5.16 -5.57 -3.82
C ILE A 117 4.29 -5.50 -5.07
N VAL A 118 3.05 -5.04 -4.90
CA VAL A 118 2.10 -4.84 -5.99
C VAL A 118 1.73 -3.36 -6.03
N MET A 119 1.72 -2.79 -7.22
CA MET A 119 1.35 -1.40 -7.44
C MET A 119 0.08 -1.30 -8.26
N MET A 120 -0.84 -0.47 -7.80
CA MET A 120 -2.09 -0.19 -8.51
C MET A 120 -2.25 1.31 -8.70
N PHE A 121 -2.53 1.71 -9.92
CA PHE A 121 -2.78 3.11 -10.28
C PHE A 121 -4.21 3.25 -10.74
N LYS A 122 -5.00 4.05 -10.02
CA LYS A 122 -6.35 4.38 -10.45
C LYS A 122 -6.29 5.36 -11.62
N ALA A 123 -7.04 5.10 -12.68
CA ALA A 123 -7.07 5.93 -13.88
C ALA A 123 -7.51 7.37 -13.56
N VAL A 124 -6.83 8.34 -14.13
CA VAL A 124 -7.10 9.77 -13.94
C VAL A 124 -7.83 10.33 -15.16
N ASP A 125 -8.78 11.23 -14.90
CA ASP A 125 -9.54 11.89 -15.96
C ASP A 125 -8.65 12.67 -16.94
N ALA A 126 -9.01 12.66 -18.22
CA ALA A 126 -8.27 13.35 -19.26
C ALA A 126 -8.12 14.87 -18.98
N GLN A 127 -9.12 15.49 -18.36
CA GLN A 127 -9.05 16.90 -17.98
C GLN A 127 -7.96 17.17 -16.95
N LYS A 128 -7.83 16.31 -15.93
CA LYS A 128 -6.76 16.43 -14.93
C LYS A 128 -5.39 16.18 -15.54
N LEU A 129 -5.29 15.25 -16.48
CA LEU A 129 -4.04 14.95 -17.17
C LEU A 129 -3.56 16.08 -18.08
N SER A 130 -4.48 16.88 -18.63
CA SER A 130 -4.14 18.01 -19.49
C SER A 130 -3.50 19.17 -18.72
N ASP A 131 -3.84 19.33 -17.43
CA ASP A 131 -3.30 20.37 -16.56
C ASP A 131 -3.13 19.82 -15.13
N PRO A 132 -2.16 18.92 -14.93
CA PRO A 132 -1.95 18.32 -13.63
C PRO A 132 -1.33 19.31 -12.66
N GLY A 133 -1.86 19.36 -11.44
CA GLY A 133 -1.24 20.07 -10.34
C GLY A 133 -0.02 19.31 -9.79
N PRO A 134 0.71 19.92 -8.83
CA PRO A 134 1.95 19.32 -8.28
C PRO A 134 1.75 17.91 -7.71
N GLN A 135 0.64 17.65 -7.06
CA GLN A 135 0.35 16.35 -6.48
C GLN A 135 0.21 15.25 -7.55
N LEU A 136 -0.55 15.52 -8.60
CA LEU A 136 -0.71 14.58 -9.70
C LEU A 136 0.58 14.42 -10.49
N GLN A 137 1.35 15.49 -10.68
CA GLN A 137 2.65 15.40 -11.37
C GLN A 137 3.59 14.42 -10.68
N GLN A 138 3.65 14.43 -9.35
CA GLN A 138 4.47 13.49 -8.60
C GLN A 138 4.03 12.04 -8.80
N VAL A 139 2.72 11.80 -8.84
CA VAL A 139 2.17 10.46 -9.13
C VAL A 139 2.58 10.00 -10.53
N LEU A 140 2.42 10.88 -11.53
CA LEU A 140 2.75 10.55 -12.92
C LEU A 140 4.25 10.29 -13.11
N GLU A 141 5.11 11.07 -12.48
CA GLU A 141 6.56 10.86 -12.51
C GLU A 141 6.95 9.52 -11.87
N PHE A 142 6.36 9.21 -10.72
CA PHE A 142 6.58 7.94 -10.05
C PHE A 142 6.11 6.76 -10.90
N LYS A 143 4.90 6.83 -11.45
CA LYS A 143 4.35 5.82 -12.34
C LYS A 143 5.25 5.58 -13.54
N GLY A 144 5.71 6.65 -14.19
CA GLY A 144 6.61 6.57 -15.34
C GLY A 144 7.94 5.89 -14.98
N ARG A 145 8.48 6.17 -13.79
CA ARG A 145 9.69 5.52 -13.29
C ARG A 145 9.49 4.01 -13.10
N ILE A 146 8.38 3.62 -12.46
CA ILE A 146 8.06 2.21 -12.23
C ILE A 146 7.87 1.46 -13.56
N GLU A 147 7.20 2.07 -14.52
CA GLU A 147 7.02 1.49 -15.87
C GLU A 147 8.34 1.28 -16.59
N ARG A 148 9.29 2.22 -16.47
CA ARG A 148 10.62 2.10 -17.09
C ARG A 148 11.49 1.05 -16.41
N GLU A 149 11.49 1.01 -15.08
CA GLU A 149 12.33 0.10 -14.31
C GLU A 149 11.81 -1.33 -14.31
N LYS A 150 10.49 -1.53 -14.48
CA LYS A 150 9.82 -2.85 -14.50
C LYS A 150 10.17 -3.73 -13.29
N THR A 151 10.38 -3.10 -12.14
CA THR A 151 10.82 -3.80 -10.93
C THR A 151 9.68 -4.47 -10.17
N HIS A 152 8.43 -4.07 -10.42
CA HIS A 152 7.26 -4.57 -9.70
C HIS A 152 6.10 -4.84 -10.64
N LEU A 153 5.21 -5.72 -10.19
CA LEU A 153 3.91 -5.88 -10.83
C LEU A 153 3.09 -4.61 -10.62
N PHE A 154 2.51 -4.08 -11.68
CA PHE A 154 1.59 -2.97 -11.56
C PHE A 154 0.35 -3.16 -12.43
N HIS A 155 -0.74 -2.59 -12.00
CA HIS A 155 -2.02 -2.62 -12.69
C HIS A 155 -2.65 -1.24 -12.71
N THR A 156 -3.40 -0.93 -13.77
CA THR A 156 -4.23 0.26 -13.84
C THR A 156 -5.66 -0.13 -13.51
N LEU A 157 -6.23 0.53 -12.50
CA LEU A 157 -7.64 0.37 -12.14
C LEU A 157 -8.47 1.36 -12.94
N THR A 158 -9.44 0.84 -13.69
CA THR A 158 -10.47 1.63 -14.35
C THR A 158 -11.78 1.38 -13.62
N VAL A 159 -12.42 2.46 -13.22
CA VAL A 159 -13.72 2.38 -12.54
C VAL A 159 -14.84 2.47 -13.53
#